data_f67f55ff7123850dcd7c2a6fd424c8f3
#
_entry.id   f67f55ff7123850dcd7c2a6fd424c8f3
#
_cell.length_a   1.000
_cell.length_b   1.000
_cell.length_c   1.000
_cell.angle_alpha   90.00
_cell.angle_beta   90.00
_cell.angle_gamma   90.00
#
_symmetry.space_group_name_H-M   'P 1'
#
loop_
_entity.id
_entity.type
_entity.pdbx_description
1 polymer ?
#
loop_
_entity_poly.entity_id
_entity_poly.type
_entity_poly.pdbx_seq_one_letter_code
_entity_poly.pdbx_strand_id
1 'polypeptide(L)'
;MKESFNSAFCVAIFLSSIAFAQTADPNRFQQFLASDFHKGLVMRALSLIPKDVFQTCPTLKSSGPAVAVTRPVTFGQAGRMTSGVWWERLPVSGCNNDTVLNIFFAVSSDSKINTTTGHPGTTHADLVLQHDAVHYAYQAAATEGKACNHFDVMNTRFEGYGLKKPSTPDSGAGSRFRPWWETWTIIGCGHLYDVPNEFYPRSDRHYDCGASWQYD
;
A
#
# COMPACT_ATOMS: atom_id res chain seq x y z
N MET A 1 -29.77 23.03 41.54
CA MET A 1 -28.34 23.06 41.20
C MET A 1 -28.12 22.19 40.00
N LYS A 2 -27.87 22.78 38.84
CA LYS A 2 -27.61 22.06 37.59
C LYS A 2 -26.12 22.25 37.30
N GLU A 3 -25.33 21.21 37.42
CA GLU A 3 -23.93 21.24 37.00
C GLU A 3 -23.83 20.92 35.50
N SER A 4 -23.30 21.91 34.79
CA SER A 4 -23.05 21.85 33.35
C SER A 4 -21.68 21.21 33.15
N PHE A 5 -21.62 19.98 32.61
CA PHE A 5 -20.38 19.35 32.17
C PHE A 5 -20.01 19.88 30.78
N ASN A 6 -19.03 20.80 30.76
CA ASN A 6 -18.36 21.21 29.54
C ASN A 6 -17.37 20.10 29.14
N SER A 7 -17.74 19.31 28.16
CA SER A 7 -16.83 18.33 27.54
C SER A 7 -16.00 19.03 26.48
N ALA A 8 -14.76 19.40 26.82
CA ALA A 8 -13.79 19.90 25.88
C ALA A 8 -13.32 18.76 24.95
N PHE A 9 -13.80 18.78 23.72
CA PHE A 9 -13.33 17.89 22.65
C PHE A 9 -11.90 18.31 22.25
N CYS A 10 -10.89 17.61 22.74
CA CYS A 10 -9.53 17.70 22.21
C CYS A 10 -9.49 17.02 20.83
N VAL A 11 -9.59 17.81 19.77
CA VAL A 11 -9.26 17.38 18.41
C VAL A 11 -7.73 17.22 18.37
N ALA A 12 -7.24 16.00 18.52
CA ALA A 12 -5.86 15.67 18.24
C ALA A 12 -5.64 15.73 16.73
N ILE A 13 -5.10 16.84 16.25
CA ILE A 13 -4.58 16.95 14.88
C ILE A 13 -3.35 16.07 14.84
N PHE A 14 -3.51 14.82 14.37
CA PHE A 14 -2.39 13.99 13.95
C PHE A 14 -1.76 14.64 12.72
N LEU A 15 -0.79 15.51 12.95
CA LEU A 15 0.16 15.91 11.93
C LEU A 15 0.95 14.64 11.57
N SER A 16 0.49 13.96 10.52
CA SER A 16 1.28 12.91 9.87
C SER A 16 2.61 13.55 9.51
N SER A 17 3.66 13.19 10.23
CA SER A 17 5.03 13.64 9.96
C SER A 17 5.42 13.07 8.61
N ILE A 18 5.15 13.82 7.54
CA ILE A 18 5.56 13.50 6.19
C ILE A 18 7.08 13.53 6.23
N ALA A 19 7.72 12.39 6.05
CA ALA A 19 9.17 12.27 6.09
C ALA A 19 9.79 12.92 4.82
N PHE A 20 9.69 14.25 4.71
CA PHE A 20 10.34 15.03 3.65
C PHE A 20 11.86 15.12 3.79
N ALA A 21 12.44 14.57 4.85
CA ALA A 21 13.88 14.62 5.11
C ALA A 21 14.76 13.96 4.01
N GLN A 22 14.14 13.30 3.02
CA GLN A 22 14.87 12.55 1.98
C GLN A 22 14.79 13.17 0.58
N THR A 23 14.33 14.40 0.43
CA THR A 23 14.39 15.10 -0.87
C THR A 23 15.47 16.16 -0.85
N ALA A 24 16.26 16.23 -1.92
CA ALA A 24 17.30 17.27 -2.06
C ALA A 24 16.69 18.67 -2.18
N ASP A 25 15.45 18.79 -2.68
CA ASP A 25 14.69 20.04 -2.80
C ASP A 25 13.20 19.77 -2.46
N PRO A 26 12.81 19.83 -1.19
CA PRO A 26 11.44 19.58 -0.75
C PRO A 26 10.41 20.52 -1.40
N ASN A 27 10.73 21.79 -1.58
CA ASN A 27 9.80 22.76 -2.15
C ASN A 27 9.49 22.43 -3.60
N ARG A 28 10.50 22.10 -4.39
CA ARG A 28 10.34 21.71 -5.79
C ARG A 28 9.57 20.41 -5.93
N PHE A 29 9.79 19.46 -5.03
CA PHE A 29 9.03 18.22 -5.01
C PHE A 29 7.55 18.48 -4.69
N GLN A 30 7.25 19.36 -3.73
CA GLN A 30 5.87 19.78 -3.44
C GLN A 30 5.20 20.45 -4.65
N GLN A 31 5.90 21.35 -5.35
CA GLN A 31 5.38 21.97 -6.58
C GLN A 31 5.10 20.91 -7.66
N PHE A 32 5.95 19.91 -7.79
CA PHE A 32 5.72 18.80 -8.70
C PHE A 32 4.44 18.03 -8.31
N LEU A 33 4.27 17.64 -7.04
CA LEU A 33 3.08 16.93 -6.56
C LEU A 33 1.78 17.73 -6.78
N ALA A 34 1.84 19.05 -6.74
CA ALA A 34 0.70 19.93 -7.02
C ALA A 34 0.42 20.15 -8.52
N SER A 35 1.34 19.73 -9.40
CA SER A 35 1.25 20.01 -10.84
C SER A 35 0.20 19.15 -11.56
N ASP A 36 -0.33 19.68 -12.67
CA ASP A 36 -1.25 18.92 -13.53
C ASP A 36 -0.56 17.74 -14.22
N PHE A 37 0.76 17.83 -14.44
CA PHE A 37 1.54 16.70 -14.93
C PHE A 37 1.51 15.54 -13.96
N HIS A 38 1.75 15.77 -12.66
CA HIS A 38 1.66 14.74 -11.63
C HIS A 38 0.23 14.16 -11.52
N LYS A 39 -0.79 15.01 -11.54
CA LYS A 39 -2.19 14.55 -11.56
C LYS A 39 -2.46 13.61 -12.74
N GLY A 40 -1.92 13.94 -13.92
CA GLY A 40 -2.01 13.07 -15.10
C GLY A 40 -1.34 11.70 -14.89
N LEU A 41 -0.19 11.65 -14.21
CA LEU A 41 0.46 10.39 -13.86
C LEU A 41 -0.39 9.54 -12.89
N VAL A 42 -0.97 10.17 -11.87
CA VAL A 42 -1.89 9.51 -10.92
C VAL A 42 -3.10 8.94 -11.67
N MET A 43 -3.78 9.74 -12.50
CA MET A 43 -4.94 9.28 -13.27
C MET A 43 -4.59 8.12 -14.20
N ARG A 44 -3.42 8.14 -14.82
CA ARG A 44 -2.95 7.04 -15.64
C ARG A 44 -2.71 5.77 -14.80
N ALA A 45 -2.10 5.90 -13.64
CA ALA A 45 -1.91 4.77 -12.73
C ALA A 45 -3.26 4.17 -12.31
N LEU A 46 -4.23 5.01 -11.94
CA LEU A 46 -5.58 4.57 -11.55
C LEU A 46 -6.30 3.81 -12.67
N SER A 47 -6.04 4.12 -13.93
CA SER A 47 -6.63 3.39 -15.07
C SER A 47 -6.10 1.97 -15.24
N LEU A 48 -5.01 1.61 -14.55
CA LEU A 48 -4.43 0.26 -14.56
C LEU A 48 -5.03 -0.65 -13.49
N ILE A 49 -5.81 -0.12 -12.57
CA ILE A 49 -6.46 -0.91 -11.52
C ILE A 49 -7.57 -1.75 -12.14
N PRO A 50 -7.66 -3.04 -11.81
CA PRO A 50 -8.72 -3.90 -12.33
C PRO A 50 -10.10 -3.31 -12.06
N LYS A 51 -10.99 -3.37 -13.05
CA LYS A 51 -12.35 -2.80 -12.96
C LYS A 51 -13.18 -3.42 -11.84
N ASP A 52 -12.89 -4.67 -11.50
CA ASP A 52 -13.58 -5.39 -10.44
C ASP A 52 -13.30 -4.81 -9.05
N VAL A 53 -12.15 -4.16 -8.88
CA VAL A 53 -11.79 -3.43 -7.65
C VAL A 53 -12.62 -2.16 -7.49
N PHE A 54 -12.94 -1.50 -8.62
CA PHE A 54 -13.73 -0.28 -8.66
C PHE A 54 -14.81 -0.40 -9.73
N GLN A 55 -15.79 -1.25 -9.51
CA GLN A 55 -17.00 -1.21 -10.34
C GLN A 55 -17.54 0.22 -10.31
N THR A 56 -17.70 0.80 -11.49
CA THR A 56 -18.23 2.14 -11.77
C THR A 56 -18.86 2.83 -10.56
N CYS A 57 -18.01 3.40 -9.70
CA CYS A 57 -18.47 4.14 -8.55
C CYS A 57 -18.55 5.64 -8.92
N PRO A 58 -19.72 6.18 -9.27
CA PRO A 58 -19.84 7.58 -9.66
C PRO A 58 -19.60 8.55 -8.50
N THR A 59 -19.59 8.05 -7.29
CA THR A 59 -19.41 8.83 -6.06
C THR A 59 -18.05 8.65 -5.41
N LEU A 60 -17.09 8.08 -6.15
CA LEU A 60 -15.73 7.90 -5.62
C LEU A 60 -15.11 9.25 -5.26
N LYS A 61 -14.72 9.37 -3.99
CA LYS A 61 -14.02 10.55 -3.45
C LYS A 61 -12.63 10.12 -3.00
N SER A 62 -11.66 11.00 -3.16
CA SER A 62 -10.36 10.80 -2.55
C SER A 62 -10.02 11.95 -1.62
N SER A 63 -9.39 11.65 -0.50
CA SER A 63 -8.62 12.60 0.28
C SER A 63 -7.20 12.67 -0.28
N GLY A 64 -6.44 13.74 0.01
CA GLY A 64 -5.08 13.89 -0.51
C GLY A 64 -4.19 12.68 -0.17
N PRO A 65 -3.22 12.35 -1.02
CA PRO A 65 -2.33 11.20 -0.80
C PRO A 65 -1.37 11.44 0.37
N ALA A 66 -1.07 10.37 1.10
CA ALA A 66 0.10 10.32 1.95
C ALA A 66 1.31 9.89 1.10
N VAL A 67 2.39 10.69 1.12
CA VAL A 67 3.58 10.47 0.28
C VAL A 67 4.73 9.96 1.14
N ALA A 68 5.35 8.85 0.74
CA ALA A 68 6.54 8.29 1.36
C ALA A 68 7.68 8.21 0.33
N VAL A 69 8.78 8.91 0.60
CA VAL A 69 9.97 8.88 -0.26
C VAL A 69 10.89 7.75 0.21
N THR A 70 11.13 6.77 -0.66
CA THR A 70 11.98 5.60 -0.37
C THR A 70 13.40 5.76 -0.91
N ARG A 71 13.56 6.56 -1.97
CA ARG A 71 14.86 7.01 -2.48
C ARG A 71 14.80 8.52 -2.72
N PRO A 72 15.82 9.28 -2.30
CA PRO A 72 15.83 10.73 -2.44
C PRO A 72 15.48 11.21 -3.84
N VAL A 73 14.55 12.17 -3.92
CA VAL A 73 14.18 12.82 -5.17
C VAL A 73 15.17 13.96 -5.43
N THR A 74 15.81 13.93 -6.59
CA THR A 74 16.76 14.96 -7.01
C THR A 74 16.32 15.61 -8.32
N PHE A 75 16.73 16.87 -8.50
CA PHE A 75 16.42 17.67 -9.69
C PHE A 75 17.70 18.16 -10.33
N GLY A 76 17.76 18.09 -11.66
CA GLY A 76 18.84 18.67 -12.45
C GLY A 76 18.66 20.18 -12.67
N GLN A 77 19.64 20.79 -13.35
CA GLN A 77 19.66 22.23 -13.61
C GLN A 77 18.43 22.75 -14.37
N ALA A 78 17.88 21.94 -15.29
CA ALA A 78 16.67 22.28 -16.04
C ALA A 78 15.35 22.03 -15.26
N GLY A 79 15.41 21.73 -13.97
CA GLY A 79 14.23 21.46 -13.15
C GLY A 79 13.60 20.09 -13.37
N ARG A 80 14.17 19.23 -14.21
CA ARG A 80 13.71 17.84 -14.40
C ARG A 80 14.20 16.97 -13.27
N MET A 81 13.38 16.02 -12.86
CA MET A 81 13.82 14.98 -11.93
C MET A 81 14.89 14.11 -12.57
N THR A 82 15.95 13.84 -11.82
CA THR A 82 17.09 13.02 -12.27
C THR A 82 17.17 11.70 -11.52
N SER A 83 16.60 11.64 -10.31
CA SER A 83 16.45 10.40 -9.58
C SER A 83 15.31 10.52 -8.56
N GLY A 84 14.85 9.40 -8.04
CA GLY A 84 13.88 9.34 -6.96
C GLY A 84 13.00 8.11 -7.06
N VAL A 85 12.56 7.65 -5.89
CA VAL A 85 11.49 6.63 -5.76
C VAL A 85 10.61 7.07 -4.62
N TRP A 86 9.31 7.12 -4.85
CA TRP A 86 8.33 7.41 -3.81
C TRP A 86 7.05 6.61 -4.02
N TRP A 87 6.28 6.55 -2.98
CA TRP A 87 5.04 5.83 -2.89
C TRP A 87 3.94 6.77 -2.41
N GLU A 88 2.81 6.77 -3.09
CA GLU A 88 1.63 7.53 -2.71
C GLU A 88 0.52 6.57 -2.29
N ARG A 89 0.03 6.78 -1.09
CA ARG A 89 -1.16 6.12 -0.55
C ARG A 89 -2.34 7.08 -0.68
N LEU A 90 -3.24 6.78 -1.59
CA LEU A 90 -4.40 7.60 -1.88
C LEU A 90 -5.65 6.96 -1.24
N PRO A 91 -6.14 7.45 -0.10
CA PRO A 91 -7.39 6.99 0.46
C PRO A 91 -8.54 7.34 -0.48
N VAL A 92 -9.37 6.36 -0.77
CA VAL A 92 -10.58 6.52 -1.59
C VAL A 92 -11.78 5.96 -0.86
N SER A 93 -12.93 6.62 -1.01
CA SER A 93 -14.19 6.21 -0.42
C SER A 93 -15.34 6.40 -1.39
N GLY A 94 -16.31 5.54 -1.30
CA GLY A 94 -17.55 5.60 -2.11
C GLY A 94 -18.07 4.22 -2.45
N CYS A 95 -19.35 4.16 -2.83
CA CYS A 95 -20.03 2.93 -3.21
C CYS A 95 -19.89 1.80 -2.17
N ASN A 96 -19.95 2.14 -0.88
CA ASN A 96 -19.79 1.25 0.26
C ASN A 96 -18.40 0.54 0.33
N ASN A 97 -17.40 1.13 -0.32
CA ASN A 97 -16.04 0.60 -0.28
C ASN A 97 -15.06 1.72 0.07
N ASP A 98 -14.38 1.56 1.19
CA ASP A 98 -13.29 2.43 1.62
C ASP A 98 -11.99 1.64 1.51
N THR A 99 -11.04 2.15 0.72
CA THR A 99 -9.74 1.52 0.56
C THR A 99 -8.64 2.55 0.33
N VAL A 100 -7.42 2.07 0.24
CA VAL A 100 -6.24 2.89 -0.09
C VAL A 100 -5.68 2.40 -1.41
N LEU A 101 -5.49 3.31 -2.36
CA LEU A 101 -4.79 3.00 -3.59
C LEU A 101 -3.30 3.25 -3.42
N ASN A 102 -2.49 2.28 -3.78
CA ASN A 102 -1.06 2.32 -3.65
C ASN A 102 -0.44 2.60 -5.03
N ILE A 103 0.21 3.75 -5.19
CA ILE A 103 0.83 4.17 -6.46
C ILE A 103 2.31 4.38 -6.22
N PHE A 104 3.14 3.69 -6.98
CA PHE A 104 4.59 3.75 -6.90
C PHE A 104 5.15 4.52 -8.09
N PHE A 105 6.11 5.37 -7.81
CA PHE A 105 6.79 6.20 -8.80
C PHE A 105 8.29 5.97 -8.73
N ALA A 106 8.92 5.85 -9.90
CA ALA A 106 10.35 5.74 -10.02
C ALA A 106 10.86 6.58 -11.18
N VAL A 107 11.89 7.38 -10.94
CA VAL A 107 12.58 8.14 -11.99
C VAL A 107 13.64 7.27 -12.61
N SER A 108 13.54 7.02 -13.91
CA SER A 108 14.52 6.28 -14.70
C SER A 108 15.73 7.14 -15.07
N SER A 109 16.79 6.51 -15.55
CA SER A 109 18.04 7.18 -15.93
C SER A 109 17.87 8.22 -17.05
N ASP A 110 16.83 8.10 -17.88
CA ASP A 110 16.45 9.05 -18.91
C ASP A 110 15.48 10.14 -18.42
N SER A 111 15.37 10.29 -17.09
CA SER A 111 14.50 11.28 -16.40
C SER A 111 13.00 11.11 -16.67
N LYS A 112 12.57 9.95 -17.12
CA LYS A 112 11.14 9.61 -17.18
C LYS A 112 10.63 9.14 -15.85
N ILE A 113 9.38 9.46 -15.55
CA ILE A 113 8.70 8.99 -14.35
C ILE A 113 7.84 7.79 -14.74
N ASN A 114 8.22 6.61 -14.24
CA ASN A 114 7.45 5.40 -14.37
C ASN A 114 6.47 5.30 -13.20
N THR A 115 5.26 4.85 -13.49
CA THR A 115 4.22 4.63 -12.48
C THR A 115 3.77 3.19 -12.50
N THR A 116 3.55 2.63 -11.33
CA THR A 116 3.01 1.28 -11.14
C THR A 116 2.04 1.29 -9.98
N THR A 117 0.95 0.55 -10.08
CA THR A 117 0.01 0.37 -8.96
C THR A 117 0.38 -0.88 -8.18
N GLY A 118 0.34 -0.76 -6.85
CA GLY A 118 0.31 -1.92 -5.97
C GLY A 118 -1.11 -2.39 -5.72
N HIS A 119 -1.25 -3.47 -4.94
CA HIS A 119 -2.56 -3.94 -4.52
C HIS A 119 -3.25 -2.90 -3.63
N PRO A 120 -4.59 -2.74 -3.77
CA PRO A 120 -5.35 -1.84 -2.91
C PRO A 120 -5.28 -2.25 -1.44
N GLY A 121 -5.43 -1.27 -0.53
CA GLY A 121 -5.49 -1.53 0.91
C GLY A 121 -4.30 -0.99 1.69
N THR A 122 -4.14 -1.50 2.91
CA THR A 122 -3.17 -0.99 3.88
C THR A 122 -1.90 -1.83 3.97
N THR A 123 -1.53 -2.55 2.92
CA THR A 123 -0.32 -3.38 2.90
C THR A 123 0.93 -2.61 3.29
N HIS A 124 1.84 -3.28 3.99
CA HIS A 124 3.20 -2.81 4.28
C HIS A 124 4.23 -3.40 3.32
N ALA A 125 3.83 -4.37 2.50
CA ALA A 125 4.67 -4.96 1.47
C ALA A 125 4.99 -3.93 0.37
N ASP A 126 6.26 -3.83 -0.03
CA ASP A 126 6.65 -3.09 -1.23
C ASP A 126 6.22 -3.84 -2.50
N LEU A 127 6.43 -3.22 -3.68
CA LEU A 127 6.00 -3.81 -4.95
C LEU A 127 6.57 -5.19 -5.24
N VAL A 128 7.84 -5.41 -4.90
CA VAL A 128 8.51 -6.69 -5.16
C VAL A 128 7.87 -7.76 -4.28
N LEU A 129 7.72 -7.45 -3.00
CA LEU A 129 7.13 -8.36 -2.03
C LEU A 129 5.63 -8.62 -2.32
N GLN A 130 4.89 -7.60 -2.79
CA GLN A 130 3.52 -7.80 -3.26
C GLN A 130 3.45 -8.75 -4.46
N HIS A 131 4.39 -8.60 -5.42
CA HIS A 131 4.47 -9.48 -6.59
C HIS A 131 4.75 -10.93 -6.18
N ASP A 132 5.65 -11.14 -5.24
CA ASP A 132 5.99 -12.49 -4.78
C ASP A 132 4.84 -13.09 -3.95
N ALA A 133 4.24 -12.31 -3.04
CA ALA A 133 3.19 -12.77 -2.16
C ALA A 133 1.89 -13.12 -2.91
N VAL A 134 1.59 -12.46 -4.03
CA VAL A 134 0.34 -12.68 -4.77
C VAL A 134 0.22 -14.10 -5.28
N HIS A 135 1.33 -14.74 -5.66
CA HIS A 135 1.32 -16.12 -6.12
C HIS A 135 0.86 -17.09 -5.01
N TYR A 136 1.35 -16.89 -3.79
CA TYR A 136 0.94 -17.71 -2.64
C TYR A 136 -0.52 -17.45 -2.27
N ALA A 137 -0.95 -16.18 -2.31
CA ALA A 137 -2.33 -15.81 -2.04
C ALA A 137 -3.30 -16.44 -3.05
N TYR A 138 -2.96 -16.44 -4.34
CA TYR A 138 -3.78 -17.08 -5.37
C TYR A 138 -3.80 -18.61 -5.25
N GLN A 139 -2.68 -19.22 -4.93
CA GLN A 139 -2.62 -20.67 -4.67
C GLN A 139 -3.53 -21.04 -3.48
N ALA A 140 -3.44 -20.28 -2.39
CA ALA A 140 -4.30 -20.48 -1.23
C ALA A 140 -5.78 -20.32 -1.60
N ALA A 141 -6.19 -19.25 -2.29
CA ALA A 141 -7.56 -19.06 -2.73
C ALA A 141 -8.04 -20.18 -3.67
N ALA A 142 -7.16 -20.70 -4.55
CA ALA A 142 -7.47 -21.79 -5.47
C ALA A 142 -7.71 -23.13 -4.76
N THR A 143 -7.11 -23.36 -3.60
CA THR A 143 -7.34 -24.61 -2.82
C THR A 143 -8.73 -24.67 -2.21
N GLU A 144 -9.33 -23.53 -1.89
CA GLU A 144 -10.71 -23.44 -1.39
C GLU A 144 -11.74 -23.31 -2.51
N GLY A 145 -11.34 -22.69 -3.62
CA GLY A 145 -12.19 -22.44 -4.78
C GLY A 145 -12.20 -23.61 -5.75
N LYS A 146 -13.36 -23.87 -6.33
CA LYS A 146 -13.48 -24.69 -7.53
C LYS A 146 -12.65 -24.04 -8.64
N ALA A 147 -12.03 -24.82 -9.52
CA ALA A 147 -11.16 -24.40 -10.61
C ALA A 147 -11.48 -23.01 -11.18
N CYS A 148 -10.84 -22.00 -10.65
CA CYS A 148 -10.92 -20.62 -11.12
C CYS A 148 -9.61 -20.27 -11.82
N ASN A 149 -9.69 -19.66 -12.99
CA ASN A 149 -8.55 -19.35 -13.83
C ASN A 149 -8.09 -17.90 -13.70
N HIS A 150 -8.82 -17.10 -12.94
CA HIS A 150 -8.54 -15.68 -12.78
C HIS A 150 -8.82 -15.25 -11.34
N PHE A 151 -7.86 -14.59 -10.75
CA PHE A 151 -7.93 -14.03 -9.42
C PHE A 151 -7.41 -12.61 -9.43
N ASP A 152 -8.05 -11.71 -8.67
CA ASP A 152 -7.60 -10.35 -8.44
C ASP A 152 -7.55 -10.05 -6.94
N VAL A 153 -6.59 -9.23 -6.52
CA VAL A 153 -6.54 -8.71 -5.15
C VAL A 153 -7.45 -7.50 -5.04
N MET A 154 -8.54 -7.65 -4.32
CA MET A 154 -9.51 -6.59 -4.07
C MET A 154 -9.08 -5.62 -2.99
N ASN A 155 -8.45 -6.15 -1.94
CA ASN A 155 -8.01 -5.36 -0.80
C ASN A 155 -6.91 -6.08 -0.04
N THR A 156 -6.06 -5.30 0.64
CA THR A 156 -5.05 -5.80 1.57
C THR A 156 -5.23 -5.09 2.90
N ARG A 157 -5.22 -5.82 4.01
CA ARG A 157 -5.37 -5.25 5.34
C ARG A 157 -4.19 -5.67 6.20
N PHE A 158 -3.42 -4.67 6.63
CA PHE A 158 -2.39 -4.89 7.64
C PHE A 158 -3.05 -5.19 8.98
N GLU A 159 -2.70 -6.31 9.59
CA GLU A 159 -3.30 -6.79 10.83
C GLU A 159 -2.40 -6.55 12.04
N GLY A 160 -1.08 -6.53 11.83
CA GLY A 160 -0.16 -6.24 12.91
C GLY A 160 1.23 -6.83 12.72
N TYR A 161 2.11 -6.44 13.64
CA TYR A 161 3.44 -7.02 13.75
C TYR A 161 3.43 -8.26 14.65
N GLY A 162 4.30 -9.21 14.33
CA GLY A 162 4.38 -10.51 14.97
C GLY A 162 3.81 -11.61 14.07
N LEU A 163 3.85 -12.83 14.54
CA LEU A 163 3.26 -13.98 13.85
C LEU A 163 1.83 -14.18 14.34
N LYS A 164 0.94 -14.59 13.44
CA LYS A 164 -0.45 -14.93 13.80
C LYS A 164 -0.51 -16.07 14.83
N LYS A 165 0.39 -17.04 14.70
CA LYS A 165 0.67 -18.07 15.73
C LYS A 165 2.18 -18.11 15.97
N PRO A 166 2.66 -17.94 17.21
CA PRO A 166 4.07 -18.16 17.52
C PRO A 166 4.36 -19.67 17.42
N SER A 167 4.79 -20.11 16.23
CA SER A 167 5.10 -21.51 15.97
C SER A 167 6.50 -21.91 16.43
N THR A 168 7.35 -20.95 16.79
CA THR A 168 8.70 -21.17 17.33
C THR A 168 9.05 -20.01 18.28
N PRO A 169 9.81 -20.28 19.37
CA PRO A 169 10.37 -19.20 20.18
C PRO A 169 11.20 -18.31 19.26
N ASP A 170 10.95 -17.02 19.39
CA ASP A 170 11.56 -15.94 18.64
C ASP A 170 13.10 -16.10 18.56
N SER A 171 13.57 -16.73 17.49
CA SER A 171 15.00 -16.85 17.19
C SER A 171 15.60 -15.55 16.65
N GLY A 172 14.85 -14.46 16.72
CA GLY A 172 15.16 -13.18 16.10
C GLY A 172 15.26 -12.00 17.04
N ALA A 173 15.66 -12.17 18.29
CA ALA A 173 15.90 -11.08 19.26
C ALA A 173 17.06 -10.16 18.87
N GLY A 174 17.13 -9.69 17.63
CA GLY A 174 18.14 -8.80 17.08
C GLY A 174 17.80 -8.23 15.71
N SER A 175 16.77 -8.72 15.05
CA SER A 175 16.34 -8.19 13.75
C SER A 175 15.69 -6.83 13.95
N ARG A 176 16.20 -5.79 13.24
CA ARG A 176 15.56 -4.47 13.14
C ARG A 176 14.20 -4.54 12.43
N PHE A 177 13.89 -5.69 11.85
CA PHE A 177 12.69 -5.93 11.07
C PHE A 177 11.83 -6.94 11.82
N ARG A 178 10.61 -6.53 12.14
CA ARG A 178 9.63 -7.42 12.79
C ARG A 178 8.83 -8.14 11.73
N PRO A 179 8.56 -9.45 11.86
CA PRO A 179 7.56 -10.12 11.04
C PRO A 179 6.23 -9.40 11.18
N TRP A 180 5.42 -9.47 10.14
CA TRP A 180 4.04 -8.95 10.18
C TRP A 180 3.13 -9.86 9.38
N TRP A 181 1.84 -9.68 9.55
CA TRP A 181 0.85 -10.39 8.78
C TRP A 181 -0.25 -9.45 8.28
N GLU A 182 -0.85 -9.86 7.19
CA GLU A 182 -1.89 -9.14 6.47
C GLU A 182 -2.99 -10.11 6.06
N THR A 183 -4.22 -9.63 5.94
CA THR A 183 -5.30 -10.35 5.27
C THR A 183 -5.48 -9.75 3.88
N TRP A 184 -5.39 -10.61 2.86
CA TRP A 184 -5.62 -10.21 1.48
C TRP A 184 -6.97 -10.76 1.00
N THR A 185 -7.88 -9.88 0.64
CA THR A 185 -9.17 -10.26 0.05
C THR A 185 -8.98 -10.48 -1.44
N ILE A 186 -9.12 -11.71 -1.88
CA ILE A 186 -8.97 -12.16 -3.27
C ILE A 186 -10.37 -12.40 -3.85
N ILE A 187 -10.63 -11.90 -5.05
CA ILE A 187 -11.80 -12.29 -5.84
C ILE A 187 -11.40 -13.32 -6.89
N GLY A 188 -12.19 -14.38 -7.01
CA GLY A 188 -12.02 -15.39 -8.06
C GLY A 188 -13.35 -16.03 -8.41
N CYS A 189 -13.73 -16.03 -9.69
CA CYS A 189 -14.99 -16.59 -10.18
C CYS A 189 -16.23 -16.11 -9.41
N GLY A 190 -16.26 -14.84 -9.01
CA GLY A 190 -17.36 -14.22 -8.27
C GLY A 190 -17.42 -14.53 -6.77
N HIS A 191 -16.41 -15.20 -6.22
CA HIS A 191 -16.28 -15.47 -4.79
C HIS A 191 -15.14 -14.65 -4.18
N LEU A 192 -15.30 -14.25 -2.92
CA LEU A 192 -14.28 -13.56 -2.14
C LEU A 192 -13.63 -14.55 -1.16
N TYR A 193 -12.31 -14.46 -1.07
CA TYR A 193 -11.48 -15.27 -0.19
C TYR A 193 -10.58 -14.35 0.65
N ASP A 194 -10.64 -14.44 1.95
CA ASP A 194 -9.74 -13.71 2.85
C ASP A 194 -8.52 -14.58 3.19
N VAL A 195 -7.41 -14.30 2.54
CA VAL A 195 -6.18 -15.09 2.64
C VAL A 195 -5.21 -14.43 3.62
N PRO A 196 -4.85 -15.06 4.72
CA PRO A 196 -3.79 -14.58 5.60
C PRO A 196 -2.42 -14.78 4.95
N ASN A 197 -1.64 -13.70 4.88
CA ASN A 197 -0.27 -13.68 4.40
C ASN A 197 0.66 -13.29 5.53
N GLU A 198 1.73 -14.04 5.74
CA GLU A 198 2.76 -13.76 6.73
C GLU A 198 4.06 -13.35 6.01
N PHE A 199 4.71 -12.34 6.52
CA PHE A 199 5.92 -11.76 5.95
C PHE A 199 7.06 -11.83 6.95
N TYR A 200 8.16 -12.44 6.52
CA TYR A 200 9.35 -12.68 7.35
C TYR A 200 10.53 -11.90 6.79
N PRO A 201 10.88 -10.74 7.35
CA PRO A 201 12.07 -10.02 6.92
C PRO A 201 13.33 -10.78 7.28
N ARG A 202 14.25 -10.93 6.32
CA ARG A 202 15.58 -11.49 6.52
C ARG A 202 16.63 -10.40 6.73
N SER A 203 17.77 -10.77 7.31
CA SER A 203 18.87 -9.85 7.62
C SER A 203 19.54 -9.22 6.39
N ASP A 204 19.37 -9.81 5.22
CA ASP A 204 20.01 -9.47 3.94
C ASP A 204 19.12 -8.64 2.99
N ARG A 205 18.07 -8.01 3.50
CA ARG A 205 17.03 -7.28 2.75
C ARG A 205 16.14 -8.15 1.86
N HIS A 206 16.21 -9.45 2.00
CA HIS A 206 15.24 -10.36 1.42
C HIS A 206 14.07 -10.56 2.38
N TYR A 207 12.92 -10.88 1.82
CA TYR A 207 11.71 -11.20 2.57
C TYR A 207 11.25 -12.58 2.13
N ASP A 208 10.87 -13.39 3.10
CA ASP A 208 10.06 -14.57 2.82
C ASP A 208 8.60 -14.19 3.04
N CYS A 209 7.75 -14.66 2.20
CA CYS A 209 6.31 -14.56 2.36
C CYS A 209 5.68 -15.93 2.23
N GLY A 210 4.59 -16.15 2.94
CA GLY A 210 3.81 -17.37 2.87
C GLY A 210 2.34 -17.06 3.10
N ALA A 211 1.47 -17.70 2.35
CA ALA A 211 0.05 -17.71 2.59
C ALA A 211 -0.33 -19.10 3.11
N SER A 212 -1.01 -19.16 4.24
CA SER A 212 -1.48 -20.43 4.80
C SER A 212 -2.92 -20.32 5.24
N TRP A 213 -3.75 -21.23 4.73
CA TRP A 213 -5.00 -21.57 5.38
C TRP A 213 -4.65 -22.41 6.60
N GLN A 214 -4.87 -21.88 7.78
CA GLN A 214 -4.90 -22.71 8.97
C GLN A 214 -6.36 -23.09 9.21
N TYR A 215 -6.68 -24.35 8.94
CA TYR A 215 -7.91 -24.94 9.44
C TYR A 215 -7.83 -24.95 10.98
N ASP A 216 -8.76 -24.26 11.63
CA ASP A 216 -9.03 -24.45 13.06
C ASP A 216 -9.84 -25.72 13.28
#